data_1b62a404bb5259fc751bc38c307d38ba
#
_entry.id   1b62a404bb5259fc751bc38c307d38ba
#
_cell.length_a   1.000
_cell.length_b   1.000
_cell.length_c   1.000
_cell.angle_alpha   90.00
_cell.angle_beta   90.00
_cell.angle_gamma   90.00
#
_symmetry.space_group_name_H-M   'P 1'
#
loop_
_entity.id
_entity.type
_entity.pdbx_description
1 polymer ?
#
loop_
_entity_poly.entity_id
_entity_poly.type
_entity_poly.pdbx_seq_one_letter_code
_entity_poly.pdbx_strand_id
1 'polypeptide(L)'
;NNHSTDKTGEILDEIADDRLIQIVPDRKDLGIGGCWNVAINSDYCGKFAVQLDSDDLYSSPETLQKIVDAFYDQKAAMMIGAYRMCDFDLNTLPPGLIDHKEWTEDNGCNNALRINGLGAPRAFFTPLVRQMQFPNTSYGEDYALGLAFSRRYRIGRIYDELYLCRRWGGNSDAALSIDRVNANNLYKD
;
A
#
# COMPACT_ATOMS: atom_id res chain seq x y z
N ASN A 1 9.45 -1.81 -11.45
CA ASN A 1 10.72 -1.06 -11.54
C ASN A 1 10.51 0.20 -12.39
N ASN A 2 10.41 1.37 -11.75
CA ASN A 2 10.17 2.63 -12.43
C ASN A 2 11.48 3.26 -12.96
N HIS A 3 12.19 2.55 -13.84
CA HIS A 3 13.45 2.98 -14.43
C HIS A 3 14.56 3.28 -13.42
N SER A 4 14.73 2.43 -12.41
CA SER A 4 15.81 2.53 -11.44
C SER A 4 17.17 2.62 -12.15
N THR A 5 18.03 3.51 -11.68
CA THR A 5 19.36 3.77 -12.26
C THR A 5 20.50 3.13 -11.46
N ASP A 6 20.16 2.48 -10.35
CA ASP A 6 21.05 1.68 -9.53
C ASP A 6 21.00 0.19 -9.93
N LYS A 7 21.50 -0.68 -9.08
CA LYS A 7 21.54 -2.13 -9.33
C LYS A 7 20.20 -2.86 -9.14
N THR A 8 19.09 -2.15 -8.92
CA THR A 8 17.79 -2.78 -8.65
C THR A 8 17.40 -3.78 -9.75
N GLY A 9 17.50 -3.38 -11.02
CA GLY A 9 17.18 -4.28 -12.14
C GLY A 9 18.08 -5.52 -12.18
N GLU A 10 19.39 -5.35 -12.05
CA GLU A 10 20.37 -6.45 -12.04
C GLU A 10 20.07 -7.45 -10.91
N ILE A 11 19.79 -6.95 -9.69
CA ILE A 11 19.48 -7.79 -8.53
C ILE A 11 18.17 -8.57 -8.76
N LEU A 12 17.15 -7.94 -9.35
CA LEU A 12 15.87 -8.62 -9.64
C LEU A 12 16.05 -9.71 -10.70
N ASP A 13 16.90 -9.49 -11.71
CA ASP A 13 17.19 -10.48 -12.77
C ASP A 13 17.98 -11.68 -12.24
N GLU A 14 18.75 -11.53 -11.15
CA GLU A 14 19.49 -12.62 -10.49
C GLU A 14 18.59 -13.53 -9.64
N ILE A 15 17.38 -13.11 -9.31
CA ILE A 15 16.44 -13.90 -8.48
C ILE A 15 15.77 -14.97 -9.34
N ALA A 16 16.16 -16.22 -9.17
CA ALA A 16 15.58 -17.37 -9.87
C ALA A 16 14.29 -17.86 -9.20
N ASP A 17 13.20 -17.09 -9.33
CA ASP A 17 11.88 -17.48 -8.84
C ASP A 17 10.82 -17.12 -9.89
N ASP A 18 10.13 -18.13 -10.44
CA ASP A 18 9.11 -17.96 -11.49
C ASP A 18 7.91 -17.09 -11.05
N ARG A 19 7.75 -16.86 -9.75
CA ARG A 19 6.71 -15.97 -9.20
C ARG A 19 7.12 -14.50 -9.24
N LEU A 20 8.40 -14.21 -9.40
CA LEU A 20 8.90 -12.84 -9.50
C LEU A 20 8.75 -12.35 -10.94
N ILE A 21 7.91 -11.35 -11.13
CA ILE A 21 7.72 -10.69 -12.42
C ILE A 21 8.19 -9.25 -12.29
N GLN A 22 9.26 -8.90 -12.99
CA GLN A 22 9.71 -7.53 -13.10
C GLN A 22 8.96 -6.83 -14.24
N ILE A 23 8.31 -5.72 -13.96
CA ILE A 23 7.65 -4.88 -14.96
C ILE A 23 8.36 -3.52 -14.99
N VAL A 24 8.90 -3.16 -16.16
CA VAL A 24 9.41 -1.81 -16.42
C VAL A 24 8.40 -1.10 -17.31
N PRO A 25 7.75 -0.01 -16.84
CA PRO A 25 6.77 0.71 -17.67
C PRO A 25 7.42 1.34 -18.90
N ASP A 26 6.69 1.41 -20.02
CA ASP A 26 7.15 2.16 -21.21
C ASP A 26 7.22 3.68 -20.95
N ARG A 27 6.31 4.17 -20.12
CA ARG A 27 6.23 5.59 -19.72
C ARG A 27 7.22 5.89 -18.60
N LYS A 28 7.86 7.07 -18.70
CA LYS A 28 8.82 7.58 -17.69
C LYS A 28 8.24 8.66 -16.78
N ASP A 29 7.00 9.04 -16.99
CA ASP A 29 6.29 10.09 -16.24
C ASP A 29 5.30 9.50 -15.22
N LEU A 30 5.47 8.22 -14.84
CA LEU A 30 4.63 7.58 -13.85
C LEU A 30 5.10 7.90 -12.44
N GLY A 31 4.16 8.33 -11.60
CA GLY A 31 4.29 8.28 -10.16
C GLY A 31 4.04 6.88 -9.61
N ILE A 32 4.05 6.73 -8.28
CA ILE A 32 3.79 5.46 -7.59
C ILE A 32 2.45 4.87 -8.03
N GLY A 33 1.37 5.67 -8.00
CA GLY A 33 0.04 5.20 -8.40
C GLY A 33 -0.03 4.77 -9.87
N GLY A 34 0.68 5.48 -10.76
CA GLY A 34 0.80 5.09 -12.16
C GLY A 34 1.49 3.75 -12.36
N CYS A 35 2.58 3.49 -11.62
CA CYS A 35 3.28 2.20 -11.63
C CYS A 35 2.40 1.08 -11.07
N TRP A 36 1.66 1.33 -10.00
CA TRP A 36 0.71 0.35 -9.47
C TRP A 36 -0.40 0.03 -10.47
N ASN A 37 -0.88 1.02 -11.24
CA ASN A 37 -1.83 0.76 -12.33
C ASN A 37 -1.25 -0.17 -13.39
N VAL A 38 0.01 0.00 -13.77
CA VAL A 38 0.67 -0.93 -14.70
C VAL A 38 0.68 -2.35 -14.13
N ALA A 39 1.04 -2.50 -12.86
CA ALA A 39 1.09 -3.80 -12.21
C ALA A 39 -0.29 -4.47 -12.09
N ILE A 40 -1.31 -3.75 -11.59
CA ILE A 40 -2.65 -4.34 -11.41
C ILE A 40 -3.36 -4.64 -12.74
N ASN A 41 -3.02 -3.93 -13.82
CA ASN A 41 -3.60 -4.18 -15.15
C ASN A 41 -2.84 -5.27 -15.94
N SER A 42 -1.70 -5.74 -15.44
CA SER A 42 -0.97 -6.83 -16.09
C SER A 42 -1.72 -8.16 -16.01
N ASP A 43 -1.44 -9.06 -16.94
CA ASP A 43 -2.00 -10.41 -16.96
C ASP A 43 -1.48 -11.28 -15.80
N TYR A 44 -0.39 -10.86 -15.17
CA TYR A 44 0.18 -11.54 -14.01
C TYR A 44 -0.54 -11.24 -12.70
N CYS A 45 -1.33 -10.15 -12.63
CA CYS A 45 -2.02 -9.79 -11.41
C CYS A 45 -3.20 -10.74 -11.13
N GLY A 46 -3.14 -11.39 -9.97
CA GLY A 46 -4.15 -12.36 -9.54
C GLY A 46 -5.48 -11.72 -9.12
N LYS A 47 -6.34 -12.54 -8.49
CA LYS A 47 -7.66 -12.12 -8.00
C LYS A 47 -7.61 -11.01 -6.96
N PHE A 48 -6.57 -11.02 -6.14
CA PHE A 48 -6.29 -9.99 -5.14
C PHE A 48 -4.91 -9.40 -5.39
N ALA A 49 -4.77 -8.10 -5.22
CA ALA A 49 -3.51 -7.38 -5.22
C ALA A 49 -3.21 -6.89 -3.80
N VAL A 50 -1.99 -7.12 -3.33
CA VAL A 50 -1.55 -6.69 -1.98
C VAL A 50 -0.30 -5.85 -2.13
N GLN A 51 -0.30 -4.67 -1.50
CA GLN A 51 0.84 -3.78 -1.52
C GLN A 51 1.94 -4.29 -0.58
N LEU A 52 3.19 -4.19 -1.06
CA LEU A 52 4.40 -4.27 -0.27
C LEU A 52 5.40 -3.26 -0.82
N ASP A 53 5.85 -2.33 0.00
CA ASP A 53 6.89 -1.38 -0.37
C ASP A 53 8.26 -2.07 -0.34
N SER A 54 9.17 -1.67 -1.21
CA SER A 54 10.44 -2.40 -1.45
C SER A 54 11.40 -2.41 -0.25
N ASP A 55 11.21 -1.49 0.68
CA ASP A 55 11.99 -1.38 1.91
C ASP A 55 11.28 -1.96 3.14
N ASP A 56 10.08 -2.53 2.98
CA ASP A 56 9.25 -3.06 4.06
C ASP A 56 9.13 -4.59 4.04
N LEU A 57 8.46 -5.16 5.03
CA LEU A 57 8.24 -6.60 5.16
C LEU A 57 6.81 -6.92 5.60
N TYR A 58 6.29 -8.08 5.19
CA TYR A 58 5.16 -8.68 5.89
C TYR A 58 5.62 -9.22 7.25
N SER A 59 4.77 -9.12 8.27
CA SER A 59 5.12 -9.50 9.64
C SER A 59 5.26 -11.01 9.83
N SER A 60 4.62 -11.81 8.97
CA SER A 60 4.66 -13.28 9.05
C SER A 60 4.39 -13.95 7.70
N PRO A 61 4.79 -15.23 7.55
CA PRO A 61 4.44 -16.02 6.36
C PRO A 61 2.94 -16.18 6.12
N GLU A 62 2.11 -16.06 7.16
CA GLU A 62 0.67 -16.22 7.10
C GLU A 62 -0.05 -14.93 6.69
N THR A 63 0.64 -13.80 6.57
CA THR A 63 0.04 -12.49 6.27
C THR A 63 -0.85 -12.52 5.04
N LEU A 64 -0.38 -13.08 3.93
CA LEU A 64 -1.17 -13.14 2.70
C LEU A 64 -2.40 -14.03 2.84
N GLN A 65 -2.30 -15.16 3.55
CA GLN A 65 -3.45 -16.04 3.80
C GLN A 65 -4.49 -15.33 4.66
N LYS A 66 -4.10 -14.67 5.74
CA LYS A 66 -5.01 -13.87 6.58
C LYS A 66 -5.77 -12.81 5.78
N ILE A 67 -5.09 -12.15 4.84
CA ILE A 67 -5.71 -11.13 3.98
C ILE A 67 -6.75 -11.79 3.05
N VAL A 68 -6.41 -12.91 2.42
CA VAL A 68 -7.33 -13.63 1.52
C VAL A 68 -8.55 -14.13 2.29
N ASP A 69 -8.37 -14.74 3.46
CA ASP A 69 -9.46 -15.21 4.31
C ASP A 69 -10.39 -14.06 4.70
N ALA A 70 -9.81 -12.91 5.10
CA ALA A 70 -10.59 -11.73 5.46
C ALA A 70 -11.41 -11.15 4.29
N PHE A 71 -10.91 -11.24 3.04
CA PHE A 71 -11.71 -10.84 1.87
C PHE A 71 -12.99 -11.68 1.74
N TYR A 72 -12.89 -12.99 1.95
CA TYR A 72 -14.05 -13.89 1.88
C TYR A 72 -14.99 -13.70 3.06
N ASP A 73 -14.46 -13.58 4.28
CA ASP A 73 -15.25 -13.46 5.50
C ASP A 73 -16.00 -12.13 5.56
N GLN A 74 -15.31 -11.03 5.27
CA GLN A 74 -15.87 -9.68 5.38
C GLN A 74 -16.57 -9.21 4.10
N LYS A 75 -16.43 -9.94 2.99
CA LYS A 75 -17.00 -9.59 1.67
C LYS A 75 -16.65 -8.14 1.27
N ALA A 76 -15.41 -7.75 1.51
CA ALA A 76 -14.91 -6.42 1.27
C ALA A 76 -14.30 -6.28 -0.13
N ALA A 77 -14.23 -5.07 -0.65
CA ALA A 77 -13.58 -4.74 -1.91
C ALA A 77 -12.11 -4.33 -1.73
N MET A 78 -11.78 -3.84 -0.54
CA MET A 78 -10.46 -3.46 -0.10
C MET A 78 -10.27 -3.92 1.34
N MET A 79 -9.06 -4.33 1.69
CA MET A 79 -8.67 -4.68 3.06
C MET A 79 -7.54 -3.77 3.51
N ILE A 80 -7.56 -3.39 4.77
CA ILE A 80 -6.46 -2.66 5.42
C ILE A 80 -6.03 -3.39 6.70
N GLY A 81 -4.73 -3.50 6.89
CA GLY A 81 -4.11 -4.14 8.04
C GLY A 81 -3.64 -3.14 9.11
N ALA A 82 -3.02 -3.68 10.14
CA ALA A 82 -2.23 -2.94 11.09
C ALA A 82 -0.74 -3.13 10.81
N TYR A 83 0.07 -2.13 11.16
CA TYR A 83 1.51 -2.16 10.91
C TYR A 83 2.30 -1.63 12.08
N ARG A 84 3.53 -2.10 12.22
CA ARG A 84 4.45 -1.64 13.24
C ARG A 84 5.59 -0.83 12.62
N MET A 85 5.84 0.32 13.18
CA MET A 85 7.01 1.13 12.84
C MET A 85 8.26 0.51 13.46
N CYS A 86 9.30 0.27 12.66
CA CYS A 86 10.57 -0.29 13.12
C CYS A 86 11.77 0.27 12.33
N ASP A 87 12.98 -0.01 12.80
CA ASP A 87 14.21 0.17 12.05
C ASP A 87 14.54 -1.08 11.21
N PHE A 88 15.71 -1.11 10.55
CA PHE A 88 16.16 -2.25 9.74
C PHE A 88 16.57 -3.47 10.58
N ASP A 89 16.86 -3.29 11.87
CA ASP A 89 17.09 -4.38 12.82
C ASP A 89 15.78 -4.88 13.47
N LEU A 90 14.63 -4.36 13.00
CA LEU A 90 13.28 -4.66 13.46
C LEU A 90 13.00 -4.22 14.90
N ASN A 91 13.80 -3.31 15.46
CA ASN A 91 13.48 -2.67 16.72
C ASN A 91 12.30 -1.72 16.52
N THR A 92 11.32 -1.80 17.42
CA THR A 92 10.15 -0.93 17.37
C THR A 92 10.51 0.53 17.56
N LEU A 93 10.05 1.37 16.66
CA LEU A 93 10.18 2.83 16.74
C LEU A 93 8.84 3.48 17.13
N PRO A 94 8.84 4.62 17.82
CA PRO A 94 7.60 5.36 18.07
C PRO A 94 6.88 5.72 16.75
N PRO A 95 5.55 5.65 16.71
CA PRO A 95 4.60 5.35 17.79
C PRO A 95 4.38 3.84 18.03
N GLY A 96 5.10 2.94 17.40
CA GLY A 96 4.95 1.50 17.54
C GLY A 96 3.89 0.92 16.60
N LEU A 97 2.94 0.19 17.16
CA LEU A 97 1.84 -0.40 16.40
C LEU A 97 0.81 0.67 16.02
N ILE A 98 0.46 0.72 14.73
CA ILE A 98 -0.60 1.56 14.18
C ILE A 98 -1.71 0.63 13.70
N ASP A 99 -2.79 0.55 14.45
CA ASP A 99 -3.89 -0.39 14.23
C ASP A 99 -5.22 0.30 13.88
N HIS A 100 -5.25 1.63 13.89
CA HIS A 100 -6.45 2.41 13.58
C HIS A 100 -7.70 1.90 14.32
N LYS A 101 -7.62 1.77 15.66
CA LYS A 101 -8.75 1.32 16.50
C LYS A 101 -9.98 2.23 16.41
N GLU A 102 -9.78 3.47 15.98
CA GLU A 102 -10.86 4.43 15.69
C GLU A 102 -11.75 4.02 14.50
N TRP A 103 -11.32 3.05 13.70
CA TRP A 103 -12.14 2.44 12.66
C TRP A 103 -13.16 1.51 13.29
N THR A 104 -14.45 1.85 13.19
CA THR A 104 -15.53 1.06 13.78
C THR A 104 -16.63 0.79 12.76
N GLU A 105 -17.42 -0.26 12.96
CA GLU A 105 -18.55 -0.59 12.09
C GLU A 105 -19.59 0.54 12.07
N ASP A 106 -19.83 1.21 13.21
CA ASP A 106 -20.78 2.31 13.34
C ASP A 106 -20.44 3.54 12.47
N ASN A 107 -19.16 3.76 12.19
CA ASN A 107 -18.73 4.86 11.33
C ASN A 107 -18.96 4.58 9.83
N GLY A 108 -19.16 3.33 9.44
CA GLY A 108 -19.41 2.92 8.06
C GLY A 108 -18.37 3.47 7.09
N CYS A 109 -18.81 4.05 5.97
CA CYS A 109 -17.93 4.62 4.94
C CYS A 109 -17.15 5.86 5.42
N ASN A 110 -17.56 6.51 6.50
CA ASN A 110 -16.89 7.69 7.05
C ASN A 110 -15.57 7.34 7.78
N ASN A 111 -15.30 6.07 8.06
CA ASN A 111 -14.04 5.66 8.67
C ASN A 111 -12.82 6.20 7.90
N ALA A 112 -12.82 6.13 6.57
CA ALA A 112 -11.72 6.59 5.74
C ALA A 112 -11.41 8.09 5.88
N LEU A 113 -12.36 8.88 6.35
CA LEU A 113 -12.19 10.31 6.61
C LEU A 113 -11.69 10.62 8.04
N ARG A 114 -11.66 9.61 8.92
CA ARG A 114 -11.31 9.79 10.33
C ARG A 114 -9.86 9.46 10.65
N ILE A 115 -9.19 8.77 9.75
CA ILE A 115 -7.81 8.35 9.94
C ILE A 115 -6.89 9.06 8.95
N ASN A 116 -5.66 9.33 9.38
CA ASN A 116 -4.66 9.92 8.49
C ASN A 116 -3.91 8.80 7.76
N GLY A 117 -4.40 8.45 6.58
CA GLY A 117 -3.93 7.30 5.81
C GLY A 117 -4.78 6.05 6.07
N LEU A 118 -4.51 4.98 5.35
CA LEU A 118 -5.34 3.78 5.34
C LEU A 118 -4.59 2.53 5.81
N GLY A 119 -3.71 2.68 6.77
CA GLY A 119 -2.95 1.56 7.32
C GLY A 119 -2.01 0.89 6.30
N ALA A 120 -1.45 -0.24 6.70
CA ALA A 120 -0.68 -1.13 5.84
C ALA A 120 -0.81 -2.58 6.36
N PRO A 121 -0.70 -3.62 5.50
CA PRO A 121 -0.72 -3.50 4.05
C PRO A 121 -2.12 -3.12 3.56
N ARG A 122 -2.20 -2.54 2.36
CA ARG A 122 -3.45 -2.33 1.64
C ARG A 122 -3.61 -3.45 0.62
N ALA A 123 -4.79 -4.03 0.58
CA ALA A 123 -5.10 -5.08 -0.38
C ALA A 123 -6.42 -4.80 -1.09
N PHE A 124 -6.52 -5.22 -2.34
CA PHE A 124 -7.61 -4.86 -3.23
C PHE A 124 -8.16 -6.09 -3.96
N PHE A 125 -9.47 -6.14 -4.14
CA PHE A 125 -10.07 -7.05 -5.11
C PHE A 125 -9.77 -6.53 -6.52
N THR A 126 -8.92 -7.23 -7.24
CA THR A 126 -8.33 -6.79 -8.51
C THR A 126 -9.36 -6.27 -9.54
N PRO A 127 -10.52 -6.93 -9.77
CA PRO A 127 -11.48 -6.41 -10.73
C PRO A 127 -11.98 -5.00 -10.41
N LEU A 128 -12.11 -4.65 -9.13
CA LEU A 128 -12.60 -3.33 -8.72
C LEU A 128 -11.49 -2.27 -8.75
N VAL A 129 -10.27 -2.60 -8.31
CA VAL A 129 -9.16 -1.65 -8.39
C VAL A 129 -8.80 -1.34 -9.86
N ARG A 130 -8.93 -2.31 -10.76
CA ARG A 130 -8.79 -2.08 -12.22
C ARG A 130 -9.80 -1.09 -12.76
N GLN A 131 -11.03 -1.07 -12.25
CA GLN A 131 -12.05 -0.10 -12.67
C GLN A 131 -11.80 1.30 -12.12
N MET A 132 -11.27 1.39 -10.90
CA MET A 132 -11.12 2.66 -10.20
C MET A 132 -9.80 3.36 -10.52
N GLN A 133 -8.73 2.61 -10.68
CA GLN A 133 -7.36 3.04 -10.93
C GLN A 133 -6.81 4.00 -9.83
N PHE A 134 -5.53 3.94 -9.59
CA PHE A 134 -4.84 4.92 -8.76
C PHE A 134 -4.62 6.24 -9.53
N PRO A 135 -4.68 7.41 -8.90
CA PRO A 135 -4.18 8.62 -9.53
C PRO A 135 -2.69 8.51 -9.82
N ASN A 136 -2.25 9.04 -10.97
CA ASN A 136 -0.83 9.02 -11.37
C ASN A 136 -0.03 10.07 -10.58
N THR A 137 0.22 9.78 -9.31
CA THR A 137 0.99 10.64 -8.40
C THR A 137 1.89 9.79 -7.51
N SER A 138 2.84 10.42 -6.83
CA SER A 138 3.73 9.78 -5.84
C SER A 138 3.42 10.21 -4.40
N TYR A 139 2.25 10.78 -4.16
CA TYR A 139 1.78 11.12 -2.82
C TYR A 139 0.25 11.13 -2.78
N GLY A 140 -0.32 10.43 -1.78
CA GLY A 140 -1.76 10.39 -1.55
C GLY A 140 -2.55 9.53 -2.54
N GLU A 141 -1.88 8.79 -3.45
CA GLU A 141 -2.50 7.90 -4.42
C GLU A 141 -3.32 6.80 -3.76
N ASP A 142 -2.81 6.26 -2.67
CA ASP A 142 -3.44 5.23 -1.85
C ASP A 142 -4.65 5.77 -1.10
N TYR A 143 -4.52 6.95 -0.50
CA TYR A 143 -5.60 7.61 0.23
C TYR A 143 -6.74 8.02 -0.70
N ALA A 144 -6.42 8.62 -1.84
CA ALA A 144 -7.41 9.01 -2.85
C ALA A 144 -8.21 7.79 -3.35
N LEU A 145 -7.51 6.68 -3.65
CA LEU A 145 -8.17 5.44 -4.04
C LEU A 145 -9.02 4.87 -2.90
N GLY A 146 -8.53 4.87 -1.67
CA GLY A 146 -9.28 4.40 -0.51
C GLY A 146 -10.55 5.20 -0.25
N LEU A 147 -10.51 6.53 -0.38
CA LEU A 147 -11.69 7.39 -0.33
C LEU A 147 -12.70 7.04 -1.44
N ALA A 148 -12.20 6.80 -2.65
CA ALA A 148 -13.04 6.40 -3.77
C ALA A 148 -13.70 5.03 -3.51
N PHE A 149 -12.96 4.06 -2.94
CA PHE A 149 -13.51 2.77 -2.50
C PHE A 149 -14.55 2.93 -1.41
N SER A 150 -14.28 3.72 -0.35
CA SER A 150 -15.17 3.89 0.78
C SER A 150 -16.55 4.43 0.41
N ARG A 151 -16.65 5.21 -0.67
CA ARG A 151 -17.92 5.76 -1.18
C ARG A 151 -18.83 4.72 -1.84
N ARG A 152 -18.27 3.59 -2.30
CA ARG A 152 -19.01 2.64 -3.14
C ARG A 152 -19.00 1.22 -2.60
N TYR A 153 -17.98 0.87 -1.82
CA TYR A 153 -17.72 -0.48 -1.40
C TYR A 153 -17.31 -0.55 0.07
N ARG A 154 -17.45 -1.72 0.66
CA ARG A 154 -16.96 -1.99 2.00
C ARG A 154 -15.42 -2.10 1.96
N ILE A 155 -14.77 -1.38 2.87
CA ILE A 155 -13.37 -1.59 3.23
C ILE A 155 -13.35 -2.41 4.51
N GLY A 156 -12.73 -3.58 4.46
CA GLY A 156 -12.59 -4.47 5.61
C GLY A 156 -11.32 -4.16 6.41
N ARG A 157 -11.26 -4.66 7.65
CA ARG A 157 -10.16 -4.44 8.58
C ARG A 157 -9.61 -5.74 9.11
N ILE A 158 -8.27 -5.77 9.26
CA ILE A 158 -7.54 -6.78 10.02
C ILE A 158 -6.72 -6.03 11.07
N TYR A 159 -6.99 -6.30 12.36
CA TYR A 159 -6.31 -5.60 13.46
C TYR A 159 -4.99 -6.28 13.87
N ASP A 160 -4.71 -7.47 13.36
CA ASP A 160 -3.42 -8.12 13.54
C ASP A 160 -2.32 -7.27 12.90
N GLU A 161 -1.13 -7.29 13.50
CA GLU A 161 0.08 -6.76 12.88
C GLU A 161 0.41 -7.61 11.63
N LEU A 162 0.29 -7.02 10.47
CA LEU A 162 0.52 -7.69 9.18
C LEU A 162 1.75 -7.18 8.45
N TYR A 163 2.29 -6.03 8.88
CA TYR A 163 3.28 -5.29 8.12
C TYR A 163 4.30 -4.63 9.04
N LEU A 164 5.56 -4.65 8.65
CA LEU A 164 6.68 -4.01 9.32
C LEU A 164 7.14 -2.85 8.44
N CYS A 165 6.77 -1.63 8.84
CA CYS A 165 7.16 -0.40 8.15
C CYS A 165 8.54 0.03 8.65
N ARG A 166 9.56 -0.19 7.81
CA ARG A 166 10.96 0.09 8.15
C ARG A 166 11.31 1.55 7.86
N ARG A 167 11.78 2.25 8.89
CA ARG A 167 12.09 3.68 8.80
C ARG A 167 13.60 3.92 8.70
N TRP A 168 13.98 4.74 7.73
CA TRP A 168 15.35 5.16 7.50
C TRP A 168 15.40 6.52 6.78
N GLY A 169 16.61 7.09 6.65
CA GLY A 169 16.77 8.42 6.04
C GLY A 169 16.44 8.50 4.54
N GLY A 170 16.29 7.36 3.85
CA GLY A 170 15.93 7.28 2.44
C GLY A 170 14.43 7.10 2.16
N ASN A 171 13.57 6.96 3.19
CA ASN A 171 12.13 6.92 2.95
C ASN A 171 11.66 8.22 2.25
N SER A 172 10.72 8.09 1.33
CA SER A 172 10.22 9.21 0.51
C SER A 172 9.63 10.38 1.32
N ASP A 173 9.24 10.13 2.57
CA ASP A 173 8.68 11.11 3.51
C ASP A 173 9.64 11.49 4.66
N ALA A 174 10.88 10.96 4.70
CA ALA A 174 11.76 11.09 5.87
C ALA A 174 12.37 12.49 6.05
N ALA A 175 12.55 13.26 5.00
CA ALA A 175 13.25 14.55 5.04
C ALA A 175 12.58 15.63 4.19
N LEU A 176 11.26 15.67 4.22
CA LEU A 176 10.51 16.67 3.47
C LEU A 176 10.67 18.05 4.09
N SER A 177 10.93 19.06 3.25
CA SER A 177 10.83 20.46 3.67
C SER A 177 9.39 20.81 4.05
N ILE A 178 9.22 21.82 4.90
CA ILE A 178 7.88 22.27 5.31
C ILE A 178 7.03 22.69 4.09
N ASP A 179 7.64 23.31 3.08
CA ASP A 179 6.95 23.70 1.87
C ASP A 179 6.44 22.47 1.10
N ARG A 180 7.25 21.40 1.05
CA ARG A 180 6.84 20.15 0.42
C ARG A 180 5.73 19.44 1.19
N VAL A 181 5.81 19.42 2.52
CA VAL A 181 4.75 18.89 3.38
C VAL A 181 3.44 19.65 3.14
N ASN A 182 3.51 20.99 3.11
CA ASN A 182 2.32 21.81 2.89
C ASN A 182 1.74 21.59 1.49
N ALA A 183 2.58 21.50 0.45
CA ALA A 183 2.12 21.22 -0.91
C ALA A 183 1.47 19.84 -1.02
N ASN A 184 2.03 18.81 -0.35
CA ASN A 184 1.47 17.48 -0.32
C ASN A 184 0.11 17.46 0.41
N ASN A 185 0.00 18.15 1.55
CA ASN A 185 -1.26 18.24 2.29
C ASN A 185 -2.34 18.98 1.48
N LEU A 186 -1.99 20.10 0.84
CA LEU A 186 -2.92 20.84 -0.03
C LEU A 186 -3.41 19.99 -1.22
N TYR A 187 -2.55 19.13 -1.76
CA TYR A 187 -2.96 18.21 -2.83
C TYR A 187 -3.91 17.12 -2.32
N LYS A 188 -3.72 16.67 -1.08
CA LYS A 188 -4.52 15.62 -0.45
C LYS A 188 -5.91 16.12 -0.03
N ASP A 189 -6.03 17.39 0.41
CA ASP A 189 -7.27 18.04 0.84
C ASP A 189 -8.20 18.42 -0.34
#